data_fd97140c4f9aa0e320b7cfc724c2c80c
#
_entry.id   fd97140c4f9aa0e320b7cfc724c2c80c
#
_cell.length_a   1.000
_cell.length_b   1.000
_cell.length_c   1.000
_cell.angle_alpha   90.00
_cell.angle_beta   90.00
_cell.angle_gamma   90.00
#
_symmetry.space_group_name_H-M   'P 1'
#
loop_
_entity.id
_entity.type
_entity.pdbx_description
1 polymer ?
#
loop_
_entity_poly.entity_id
_entity_poly.type
_entity_poly.pdbx_seq_one_letter_code
_entity_poly.pdbx_strand_id
1 'polypeptide(L)'
;MVIAITGGIGSGKSYVCSLLQQRGISVYDCDFAAKRLMRESKSLQRRLTETVGEEVFPNGKLDKALLSRFIVTSEANAQKVNAVVHPAVADDFMASGMEWFESAILFESGFVSRVHIDYIVCVVAPLE
;
A
#
# COMPACT_ATOMS: atom_id res chain seq x y z
N MET A 1 -16.04 4.20 11.26
CA MET A 1 -15.41 5.42 10.71
C MET A 1 -14.04 5.08 10.19
N VAL A 2 -13.71 5.51 8.99
CA VAL A 2 -12.41 5.24 8.38
C VAL A 2 -11.66 6.56 8.20
N ILE A 3 -10.43 6.61 8.70
CA ILE A 3 -9.59 7.79 8.66
C ILE A 3 -8.28 7.44 7.95
N ALA A 4 -7.97 8.17 6.90
CA ALA A 4 -6.74 7.98 6.13
C ALA A 4 -5.71 9.01 6.53
N ILE A 5 -4.46 8.56 6.69
CA ILE A 5 -3.32 9.44 6.95
C ILE A 5 -2.42 9.38 5.72
N THR A 6 -2.17 10.53 5.11
CA THR A 6 -1.31 10.63 3.95
C THR A 6 -0.30 11.76 4.14
N GLY A 7 0.72 11.78 3.31
CA GLY A 7 1.77 12.79 3.35
C GLY A 7 2.99 12.30 2.60
N GLY A 8 3.79 13.22 2.12
CA GLY A 8 5.00 12.90 1.39
C GLY A 8 6.13 12.37 2.28
N ILE A 9 7.17 11.86 1.65
CA ILE A 9 8.38 11.45 2.35
C ILE A 9 8.97 12.66 3.08
N GLY A 10 9.32 12.47 4.36
CA GLY A 10 9.86 13.56 5.18
C GLY A 10 8.84 14.50 5.77
N SER A 11 7.54 14.21 5.63
CA SER A 11 6.46 15.06 6.16
C SER A 11 6.24 14.92 7.66
N GLY A 12 6.80 13.88 8.29
CA GLY A 12 6.53 13.57 9.69
C GLY A 12 5.37 12.61 9.92
N LYS A 13 4.89 11.99 8.86
CA LYS A 13 3.77 11.04 8.90
C LYS A 13 4.03 9.90 9.88
N SER A 14 5.23 9.32 9.87
CA SER A 14 5.60 8.25 10.79
C SER A 14 5.55 8.69 12.25
N TYR A 15 5.93 9.93 12.53
CA TYR A 15 5.86 10.49 13.87
C TYR A 15 4.42 10.61 14.35
N VAL A 16 3.53 11.09 13.49
CA VAL A 16 2.09 11.19 13.81
C VAL A 16 1.51 9.82 14.09
N CYS A 17 1.83 8.82 13.26
CA CYS A 17 1.36 7.45 13.46
C CYS A 17 1.86 6.87 14.78
N SER A 18 3.12 7.16 15.14
CA SER A 18 3.69 6.73 16.41
C SER A 18 2.94 7.34 17.61
N LEU A 19 2.59 8.62 17.55
CA LEU A 19 1.81 9.27 18.60
C LEU A 19 0.43 8.64 18.75
N LEU A 20 -0.22 8.30 17.65
CA LEU A 20 -1.52 7.65 17.69
C LEU A 20 -1.43 6.27 18.32
N GLN A 21 -0.39 5.50 18.01
CA GLN A 21 -0.17 4.19 18.60
C GLN A 21 0.05 4.28 20.12
N GLN A 22 0.75 5.30 20.58
CA GLN A 22 0.93 5.54 22.01
C GLN A 22 -0.38 5.81 22.73
N ARG A 23 -1.40 6.27 22.01
CA ARG A 23 -2.74 6.52 22.54
C ARG A 23 -3.70 5.35 22.35
N GLY A 24 -3.17 4.19 21.96
CA GLY A 24 -3.97 2.98 21.76
C GLY A 24 -4.68 2.89 20.43
N ILE A 25 -4.35 3.77 19.48
CA ILE A 25 -4.93 3.74 18.14
C ILE A 25 -4.03 2.90 17.23
N SER A 26 -4.60 1.83 16.66
CA SER A 26 -3.89 1.00 15.70
C SER A 26 -4.00 1.61 14.32
N VAL A 27 -2.85 1.82 13.66
CA VAL A 27 -2.78 2.36 12.31
C VAL A 27 -2.32 1.28 11.35
N TYR A 28 -3.13 1.01 10.33
CA TYR A 28 -2.82 0.03 9.28
C TYR A 28 -1.82 0.66 8.30
N ASP A 29 -0.63 0.07 8.22
CA ASP A 29 0.42 0.52 7.31
C ASP A 29 0.26 -0.19 5.96
N CYS A 30 -0.18 0.55 4.95
CA CYS A 30 -0.45 -0.02 3.63
C CYS A 30 0.80 -0.54 2.95
N ASP A 31 1.94 0.12 3.13
CA ASP A 31 3.19 -0.32 2.52
C ASP A 31 3.68 -1.65 3.13
N PHE A 32 3.66 -1.75 4.45
CA PHE A 32 3.99 -2.99 5.15
C PHE A 32 3.03 -4.11 4.76
N ALA A 33 1.73 -3.81 4.67
CA ALA A 33 0.72 -4.79 4.31
C ALA A 33 0.90 -5.30 2.88
N ALA A 34 1.25 -4.43 1.93
CA ALA A 34 1.53 -4.83 0.56
C ALA A 34 2.68 -5.84 0.51
N LYS A 35 3.75 -5.57 1.25
CA LYS A 35 4.90 -6.49 1.32
C LYS A 35 4.52 -7.82 1.96
N ARG A 36 3.73 -7.80 3.02
CA ARG A 36 3.26 -9.01 3.69
C ARG A 36 2.39 -9.85 2.77
N LEU A 37 1.45 -9.21 2.06
CA LEU A 37 0.55 -9.91 1.15
C LEU A 37 1.31 -10.52 -0.04
N MET A 38 2.30 -9.83 -0.58
CA MET A 38 3.16 -10.40 -1.63
C MET A 38 3.92 -11.63 -1.15
N ARG A 39 4.27 -11.68 0.13
CA ARG A 39 4.96 -12.82 0.72
C ARG A 39 4.03 -13.98 1.03
N GLU A 40 2.80 -13.70 1.45
CA GLU A 40 1.88 -14.70 2.01
C GLU A 40 0.71 -15.09 1.11
N SER A 41 0.23 -14.19 0.26
CA SER A 41 -0.96 -14.43 -0.56
C SER A 41 -0.59 -15.09 -1.89
N LYS A 42 -0.90 -16.35 -2.04
CA LYS A 42 -0.65 -17.09 -3.28
C LYS A 42 -1.49 -16.57 -4.45
N SER A 43 -2.71 -16.09 -4.17
CA SER A 43 -3.57 -15.48 -5.16
C SER A 43 -2.94 -14.21 -5.73
N LEU A 44 -2.40 -13.35 -4.86
CA LEU A 44 -1.71 -12.14 -5.28
C LEU A 44 -0.45 -12.46 -6.07
N GLN A 45 0.32 -13.44 -5.61
CA GLN A 45 1.53 -13.88 -6.31
C GLN A 45 1.23 -14.36 -7.73
N ARG A 46 0.16 -15.13 -7.89
CA ARG A 46 -0.27 -15.61 -9.21
C ARG A 46 -0.64 -14.45 -10.13
N ARG A 47 -1.42 -13.50 -9.61
CA ARG A 47 -1.84 -12.33 -10.40
C ARG A 47 -0.67 -11.47 -10.82
N LEU A 48 0.32 -11.28 -9.95
CA LEU A 48 1.52 -10.52 -10.28
C LEU A 48 2.34 -11.24 -11.36
N THR A 49 2.50 -12.55 -11.26
CA THR A 49 3.20 -13.34 -12.27
C THR A 49 2.51 -13.22 -13.63
N GLU A 50 1.19 -13.30 -13.67
CA GLU A 50 0.42 -13.13 -14.89
C GLU A 50 0.57 -11.72 -15.47
N THR A 51 0.57 -10.71 -14.60
CA THR A 51 0.67 -9.30 -15.01
C THR A 51 2.04 -8.99 -15.60
N VAL A 52 3.11 -9.46 -14.96
CA VAL A 52 4.48 -9.26 -15.44
C VAL A 52 4.80 -10.12 -16.65
N GLY A 53 4.20 -11.29 -16.74
CA GLY A 53 4.44 -12.24 -17.83
C GLY A 53 5.64 -13.13 -17.64
N GLU A 54 6.30 -13.04 -16.48
CA GLU A 54 7.45 -13.85 -16.11
C GLU A 54 7.32 -14.28 -14.66
N GLU A 55 8.04 -15.34 -14.26
CA GLU A 55 7.99 -15.85 -12.90
C GLU A 55 8.62 -14.84 -11.92
N VAL A 56 7.77 -14.15 -11.16
CA VAL A 56 8.18 -13.11 -10.20
C VAL A 56 8.48 -13.71 -8.82
N PHE A 57 8.00 -14.92 -8.57
CA PHE A 57 8.15 -15.59 -7.28
C PHE A 57 8.83 -16.96 -7.42
N PRO A 58 10.08 -16.99 -7.91
CA PRO A 58 10.80 -18.27 -7.99
C PRO A 58 10.95 -18.88 -6.59
N ASN A 59 10.53 -20.15 -6.47
CA ASN A 59 10.54 -20.86 -5.19
C ASN A 59 9.73 -20.17 -4.09
N GLY A 60 8.70 -19.40 -4.47
CA GLY A 60 7.83 -18.70 -3.52
C GLY A 60 8.38 -17.40 -2.97
N LYS A 61 9.53 -16.96 -3.43
CA LYS A 61 10.16 -15.70 -2.98
C LYS A 61 10.12 -14.66 -4.09
N LEU A 62 9.80 -13.42 -3.72
CA LEU A 62 9.75 -12.32 -4.68
C LEU A 62 11.13 -12.03 -5.26
N ASP A 63 11.21 -12.02 -6.59
CA ASP A 63 12.36 -11.50 -7.32
C ASP A 63 12.19 -9.99 -7.46
N LYS A 64 12.74 -9.24 -6.50
CA LYS A 64 12.60 -7.79 -6.43
C LYS A 64 13.19 -7.08 -7.63
N ALA A 65 14.31 -7.58 -8.16
CA ALA A 65 14.97 -6.99 -9.31
C ALA A 65 14.10 -7.09 -10.56
N LEU A 66 13.48 -8.24 -10.77
CA LEU A 66 12.59 -8.46 -11.90
C LEU A 66 11.37 -7.54 -11.84
N LEU A 67 10.73 -7.48 -10.68
CA LEU A 67 9.55 -6.64 -10.49
C LEU A 67 9.88 -5.16 -10.65
N SER A 68 10.97 -4.70 -10.04
CA SER A 68 11.42 -3.32 -10.16
C SER A 68 11.72 -2.94 -11.61
N ARG A 69 12.36 -3.81 -12.35
CA ARG A 69 12.68 -3.59 -13.77
C ARG A 69 11.41 -3.46 -14.60
N PHE A 70 10.41 -4.31 -14.33
CA PHE A 70 9.12 -4.22 -14.99
C PHE A 70 8.42 -2.88 -14.72
N ILE A 71 8.41 -2.45 -13.45
CA ILE A 71 7.75 -1.22 -13.04
C ILE A 71 8.39 0.02 -13.67
N VAL A 72 9.73 0.09 -13.68
CA VAL A 72 10.43 1.27 -14.21
C VAL A 72 10.45 1.34 -15.72
N THR A 73 10.11 0.24 -16.42
CA THR A 73 10.12 0.21 -17.88
C THR A 73 9.09 1.17 -18.49
N SER A 74 7.93 1.29 -17.88
CA SER A 74 6.90 2.24 -18.32
C SER A 74 5.92 2.54 -17.20
N GLU A 75 5.27 3.71 -17.29
CA GLU A 75 4.21 4.07 -16.35
C GLU A 75 3.03 3.11 -16.44
N ALA A 76 2.72 2.63 -17.64
CA ALA A 76 1.65 1.66 -17.83
C ALA A 76 1.92 0.36 -17.06
N ASN A 77 3.19 -0.09 -17.01
CA ASN A 77 3.56 -1.26 -16.23
C ASN A 77 3.38 -1.03 -14.74
N ALA A 78 3.77 0.14 -14.24
CA ALA A 78 3.56 0.50 -12.84
C ALA A 78 2.06 0.48 -12.49
N GLN A 79 1.22 1.03 -13.35
CA GLN A 79 -0.23 1.03 -13.16
C GLN A 79 -0.81 -0.39 -13.13
N LYS A 80 -0.31 -1.28 -13.98
CA LYS A 80 -0.75 -2.68 -14.00
C LYS A 80 -0.44 -3.40 -12.69
N VAL A 81 0.74 -3.18 -12.14
CA VAL A 81 1.13 -3.75 -10.85
C VAL A 81 0.25 -3.17 -9.74
N ASN A 82 0.06 -1.87 -9.74
CA ASN A 82 -0.78 -1.20 -8.73
C ASN A 82 -2.24 -1.68 -8.79
N ALA A 83 -2.77 -1.92 -9.99
CA ALA A 83 -4.12 -2.42 -10.18
C ALA A 83 -4.32 -3.82 -9.59
N VAL A 84 -3.26 -4.58 -9.38
CA VAL A 84 -3.28 -5.89 -8.73
C VAL A 84 -3.05 -5.78 -7.23
N VAL A 85 -2.07 -4.99 -6.81
CA VAL A 85 -1.65 -4.90 -5.41
C VAL A 85 -2.60 -4.07 -4.56
N HIS A 86 -3.02 -2.90 -5.03
CA HIS A 86 -3.82 -1.98 -4.23
C HIS A 86 -5.20 -2.54 -3.84
N PRO A 87 -5.94 -3.21 -4.73
CA PRO A 87 -7.19 -3.86 -4.32
C PRO A 87 -6.99 -4.91 -3.23
N ALA A 88 -5.91 -5.68 -3.30
CA ALA A 88 -5.61 -6.69 -2.29
C ALA A 88 -5.35 -6.05 -0.92
N VAL A 89 -4.63 -4.93 -0.89
CA VAL A 89 -4.37 -4.17 0.34
C VAL A 89 -5.67 -3.58 0.88
N ALA A 90 -6.51 -3.00 0.02
CA ALA A 90 -7.79 -2.43 0.44
C ALA A 90 -8.71 -3.48 1.06
N ASP A 91 -8.80 -4.65 0.44
CA ASP A 91 -9.62 -5.74 0.94
C ASP A 91 -9.09 -6.26 2.29
N ASP A 92 -7.78 -6.37 2.43
CA ASP A 92 -7.15 -6.78 3.68
C ASP A 92 -7.41 -5.75 4.80
N PHE A 93 -7.32 -4.46 4.47
CA PHE A 93 -7.65 -3.41 5.43
C PHE A 93 -9.09 -3.52 5.91
N MET A 94 -10.03 -3.67 4.98
CA MET A 94 -11.45 -3.79 5.34
C MET A 94 -11.71 -5.03 6.19
N ALA A 95 -11.05 -6.15 5.88
CA ALA A 95 -11.18 -7.37 6.65
C ALA A 95 -10.56 -7.27 8.05
N SER A 96 -9.59 -6.38 8.25
CA SER A 96 -8.92 -6.21 9.53
C SER A 96 -9.79 -5.58 10.60
N GLY A 97 -10.84 -4.85 10.21
CA GLY A 97 -11.67 -4.08 11.14
C GLY A 97 -11.01 -2.83 11.69
N MET A 98 -9.82 -2.49 11.21
CA MET A 98 -9.13 -1.27 11.65
C MET A 98 -9.79 -0.03 11.04
N GLU A 99 -9.69 1.09 11.73
CA GLU A 99 -10.35 2.34 11.33
C GLU A 99 -9.38 3.38 10.76
N TRP A 100 -8.10 3.24 11.04
CA TRP A 100 -7.05 4.17 10.60
C TRP A 100 -6.09 3.45 9.67
N PHE A 101 -5.74 4.09 8.55
CA PHE A 101 -4.67 3.58 7.71
C PHE A 101 -3.77 4.70 7.24
N GLU A 102 -2.53 4.34 6.90
CA GLU A 102 -1.50 5.24 6.39
C GLU A 102 -1.15 4.83 4.97
N SER A 103 -1.12 5.81 4.05
CA SER A 103 -0.69 5.58 2.68
C SER A 103 0.00 6.83 2.13
N ALA A 104 1.17 6.66 1.55
CA ALA A 104 1.89 7.76 0.93
C ALA A 104 1.25 8.21 -0.39
N ILE A 105 0.51 7.33 -1.07
CA ILE A 105 -0.02 7.56 -2.41
C ILE A 105 -1.53 7.33 -2.46
N LEU A 106 -2.27 7.86 -1.47
CA LEU A 106 -3.69 7.60 -1.30
C LEU A 106 -4.52 7.80 -2.57
N PHE A 107 -4.34 8.94 -3.24
CA PHE A 107 -5.16 9.29 -4.41
C PHE A 107 -4.74 8.54 -5.67
N GLU A 108 -3.49 8.15 -5.77
CA GLU A 108 -2.96 7.45 -6.94
C GLU A 108 -3.18 5.94 -6.89
N SER A 109 -3.47 5.42 -5.70
CA SER A 109 -3.55 3.98 -5.47
C SER A 109 -4.89 3.35 -5.86
N GLY A 110 -5.92 4.15 -6.11
CA GLY A 110 -7.28 3.66 -6.29
C GLY A 110 -7.97 3.23 -4.99
N PHE A 111 -7.32 3.44 -3.86
CA PHE A 111 -7.85 3.06 -2.54
C PHE A 111 -9.15 3.79 -2.24
N VAL A 112 -9.23 5.05 -2.64
CA VAL A 112 -10.40 5.92 -2.39
C VAL A 112 -11.67 5.37 -3.05
N SER A 113 -11.54 4.67 -4.17
CA SER A 113 -12.69 4.09 -4.86
C SER A 113 -13.16 2.76 -4.27
N ARG A 114 -12.34 2.09 -3.46
CA ARG A 114 -12.67 0.80 -2.86
C ARG A 114 -13.07 0.90 -1.39
N VAL A 115 -12.55 1.88 -0.67
CA VAL A 115 -12.77 2.07 0.76
C VAL A 115 -13.46 3.39 0.99
N HIS A 116 -14.60 3.36 1.70
CA HIS A 116 -15.26 4.61 2.10
C HIS A 116 -14.41 5.27 3.18
N ILE A 117 -13.94 6.48 2.90
CA ILE A 117 -13.09 7.24 3.81
C ILE A 117 -13.86 8.43 4.36
N ASP A 118 -13.99 8.51 5.68
CA ASP A 118 -14.73 9.59 6.33
C ASP A 118 -13.87 10.84 6.49
N TYR A 119 -12.58 10.67 6.82
CA TYR A 119 -11.65 11.80 7.01
C TYR A 119 -10.29 11.48 6.41
N ILE A 120 -9.65 12.49 5.85
CA ILE A 120 -8.29 12.41 5.34
C ILE A 120 -7.43 13.40 6.12
N VAL A 121 -6.38 12.89 6.78
CA VAL A 121 -5.40 13.70 7.49
C VAL A 121 -4.14 13.78 6.62
N CYS A 122 -3.82 14.96 6.12
CA CYS A 122 -2.63 15.18 5.33
C CYS A 122 -1.55 15.80 6.20
N VAL A 123 -0.44 15.08 6.38
CA VAL A 123 0.69 15.54 7.18
C VAL A 123 1.65 16.29 6.26
N VAL A 124 1.92 17.55 6.60
CA VAL A 124 2.76 18.43 5.79
C VAL A 124 3.92 18.92 6.65
N ALA A 125 5.14 18.81 6.12
CA ALA A 125 6.31 19.36 6.79
C ALA A 125 6.28 20.89 6.68
N PRO A 126 6.66 21.62 7.76
CA PRO A 126 6.73 23.08 7.67
C PRO A 126 7.79 23.51 6.66
N LEU A 127 7.46 24.54 5.90
CA LEU A 127 8.41 25.18 5.00
C LEU A 127 9.29 26.14 5.81
N GLU A 128 10.59 25.97 5.65
CA GLU A 128 11.57 26.84 6.30
C GLU A 128 12.30 27.69 5.29
#